data_4802a68e8b8b2e0b2e34481297a3f828
#
_entry.id   4802a68e8b8b2e0b2e34481297a3f828
#
_cell.length_a   1.000
_cell.length_b   1.000
_cell.length_c   1.000
_cell.angle_alpha   90.00
_cell.angle_beta   90.00
_cell.angle_gamma   90.00
#
_symmetry.space_group_name_H-M   'P 1'
#
loop_
_entity.id
_entity.type
_entity.pdbx_description
1 polymer ?
#
loop_
_entity_poly.entity_id
_entity_poly.type
_entity_poly.pdbx_seq_one_letter_code
_entity_poly.pdbx_strand_id
1 'polypeptide(L)'
;MQARYENYHLFLMLQILIFDALQIKLTKDGNVLLREMQIQNPTAVMIARAATAQDDICGDGTTSVVLLVGELLKQADRYISEGLHPRIITDGYEIAKTESLKVCGLPISLAVANHPAQFLNTFKLEREVDRELLLSVARTSLSTKLNHTLAEKLTPDIVDAVLAIYQAPAKPDLHMIEIMKMQHRTASETQLIRGLALDHGARHPDMPKRVENAFILSLNVSLEYEKSEINSGFYYSSAEQRDKLVESERRFVDEKLRKIVELKKEVCGNDPKKGFVIINQKGIDPLSLDVLVKNGIFALRRAKRRNMERLQLICGGTAQNSVDDLTPDILGWAGLVYEHQLGEEKYTFIEDVKEPKSVTILIKGPNQHTITQISDAVRDGLRSVYNMIVDKSVVPGAGAFQVACAAHLNSDAFSKTVKGKAKWGVQAFADALLIIPKTLAANAGHDVQDARKYFCPFHLCGSDIL
;
A
#
# COMPACT_ATOMS: atom_id res chain seq x y z
N MET A 1 19.18 16.69 24.23
CA MET A 1 19.39 15.74 23.13
C MET A 1 20.36 14.60 23.46
N GLN A 2 21.34 14.80 24.32
CA GLN A 2 22.33 13.74 24.68
C GLN A 2 21.77 12.56 25.51
N ALA A 3 20.72 12.72 26.28
CA ALA A 3 20.21 11.68 27.17
C ALA A 3 19.37 10.57 26.51
N ARG A 4 19.22 10.55 25.18
CA ARG A 4 18.40 9.57 24.45
C ARG A 4 19.20 8.69 23.48
N TYR A 5 20.52 8.83 23.46
CA TYR A 5 21.39 8.02 22.59
C TYR A 5 21.60 6.58 23.07
N GLU A 6 21.32 6.28 24.33
CA GLU A 6 21.52 4.93 24.90
C GLU A 6 20.45 3.91 24.52
N ASN A 7 19.36 4.33 23.85
CA ASN A 7 18.27 3.43 23.48
C ASN A 7 18.29 2.93 22.02
N TYR A 8 19.40 3.06 21.31
CA TYR A 8 19.51 2.62 19.90
C TYR A 8 19.49 1.09 19.71
N HIS A 9 19.71 0.32 20.74
CA HIS A 9 19.49 -1.14 20.71
C HIS A 9 18.02 -1.55 20.52
N LEU A 10 17.09 -0.62 20.66
CA LEU A 10 15.64 -0.87 20.51
C LEU A 10 15.11 -0.66 19.08
N PHE A 11 15.93 -0.23 18.13
CA PHE A 11 15.45 0.10 16.77
C PHE A 11 15.03 -1.11 15.94
N LEU A 12 15.42 -2.31 16.32
CA LEU A 12 14.89 -3.57 15.78
C LEU A 12 13.71 -4.11 16.57
N MET A 13 13.40 -3.53 17.73
CA MET A 13 12.26 -3.93 18.53
C MET A 13 11.05 -3.05 18.24
N LEU A 14 9.88 -3.65 18.40
CA LEU A 14 8.59 -2.99 18.37
C LEU A 14 8.61 -1.76 19.29
N GLN A 15 8.44 -0.57 18.73
CA GLN A 15 8.38 0.65 19.54
C GLN A 15 6.97 0.88 20.06
N ILE A 16 6.86 1.08 21.36
CA ILE A 16 5.60 1.38 22.05
C ILE A 16 5.57 2.90 22.29
N LEU A 17 4.66 3.58 21.61
CA LEU A 17 4.38 5.00 21.83
C LEU A 17 3.12 5.13 22.68
N ILE A 18 3.24 5.78 23.81
CA ILE A 18 2.11 6.07 24.70
C ILE A 18 1.77 7.55 24.53
N PHE A 19 0.61 7.81 23.94
CA PHE A 19 0.01 9.14 23.81
C PHE A 19 -1.17 9.22 24.77
N ASP A 20 -1.21 10.20 25.62
CA ASP A 20 -2.21 10.32 26.67
C ASP A 20 -2.64 8.99 27.29
N ALA A 21 -3.18 8.94 28.45
CA ALA A 21 -3.42 7.71 29.22
C ALA A 21 -4.24 6.59 28.53
N LEU A 22 -4.64 6.76 27.24
CA LEU A 22 -5.59 5.86 26.56
C LEU A 22 -5.16 5.38 25.15
N GLN A 23 -4.09 5.91 24.54
CA GLN A 23 -3.69 5.49 23.20
C GLN A 23 -2.25 4.96 23.17
N ILE A 24 -2.12 3.68 22.89
CA ILE A 24 -0.84 3.02 22.67
C ILE A 24 -0.72 2.73 21.17
N LYS A 25 0.38 3.15 20.54
CA LYS A 25 0.71 2.77 19.16
C LYS A 25 1.97 1.90 19.16
N LEU A 26 1.89 0.80 18.43
CA LEU A 26 3.00 -0.12 18.20
C LEU A 26 3.44 0.00 16.75
N THR A 27 4.70 0.36 16.51
CA THR A 27 5.23 0.47 15.16
C THR A 27 6.70 0.09 15.07
N LYS A 28 7.10 -0.43 13.92
CA LYS A 28 8.50 -0.60 13.51
C LYS A 28 8.86 0.35 12.35
N ASP A 29 7.88 1.08 11.82
CA ASP A 29 8.11 2.02 10.74
C ASP A 29 8.53 3.39 11.26
N GLY A 30 9.63 3.91 10.68
CA GLY A 30 10.20 5.22 11.05
C GLY A 30 9.29 6.40 10.69
N ASN A 31 8.53 6.31 9.59
CA ASN A 31 7.62 7.37 9.19
C ASN A 31 6.46 7.50 10.20
N VAL A 32 5.84 6.38 10.56
CA VAL A 32 4.76 6.36 11.57
C VAL A 32 5.28 6.87 12.91
N LEU A 33 6.48 6.45 13.32
CA LEU A 33 7.12 6.93 14.55
C LEU A 33 7.26 8.45 14.57
N LEU A 34 7.81 9.03 13.50
CA LEU A 34 8.06 10.47 13.42
C LEU A 34 6.78 11.30 13.32
N ARG A 35 5.74 10.79 12.67
CA ARG A 35 4.42 11.45 12.60
C ARG A 35 3.72 11.52 13.95
N GLU A 36 3.86 10.45 14.74
CA GLU A 36 3.23 10.39 16.07
C GLU A 36 4.05 11.12 17.14
N MET A 37 5.35 11.36 16.91
CA MET A 37 6.14 12.23 17.78
C MET A 37 5.68 13.69 17.64
N GLN A 38 5.28 14.31 18.72
CA GLN A 38 4.90 15.74 18.76
C GLN A 38 6.15 16.63 18.61
N ILE A 39 6.73 16.67 17.43
CA ILE A 39 7.93 17.43 17.13
C ILE A 39 7.56 18.91 16.97
N GLN A 40 8.06 19.76 17.85
CA GLN A 40 7.80 21.21 17.83
C GLN A 40 8.85 21.99 17.04
N ASN A 41 10.09 21.50 16.98
CA ASN A 41 11.19 22.21 16.30
C ASN A 41 10.99 22.17 14.78
N PRO A 42 10.93 23.33 14.08
CA PRO A 42 10.70 23.40 12.64
C PRO A 42 11.73 22.62 11.80
N THR A 43 13.00 22.63 12.18
CA THR A 43 14.06 21.89 11.49
C THR A 43 13.86 20.38 11.62
N ALA A 44 13.50 19.91 12.82
CA ALA A 44 13.20 18.50 13.04
C ALA A 44 11.93 18.06 12.28
N VAL A 45 10.93 18.94 12.12
CA VAL A 45 9.77 18.70 11.25
C VAL A 45 10.18 18.54 9.78
N MET A 46 11.15 19.32 9.29
CA MET A 46 11.67 19.15 7.92
C MET A 46 12.31 17.78 7.72
N ILE A 47 13.06 17.28 8.70
CA ILE A 47 13.65 15.93 8.66
C ILE A 47 12.55 14.86 8.64
N ALA A 48 11.52 15.02 9.46
CA ALA A 48 10.36 14.12 9.45
C ALA A 48 9.63 14.11 8.09
N ARG A 49 9.50 15.25 7.44
CA ARG A 49 8.94 15.34 6.07
C ARG A 49 9.80 14.65 5.03
N ALA A 50 11.13 14.67 5.16
CA ALA A 50 12.01 13.91 4.27
C ALA A 50 11.78 12.39 4.41
N ALA A 51 11.56 11.89 5.63
CA ALA A 51 11.17 10.49 5.83
C ALA A 51 9.80 10.16 5.22
N THR A 52 8.82 11.07 5.31
CA THR A 52 7.52 10.90 4.65
C THR A 52 7.64 10.84 3.13
N ALA A 53 8.45 11.72 2.54
CA ALA A 53 8.70 11.70 1.10
C ALA A 53 9.38 10.39 0.63
N GLN A 54 10.27 9.84 1.44
CA GLN A 54 10.88 8.52 1.19
C GLN A 54 9.83 7.41 1.20
N ASP A 55 8.91 7.44 2.17
CA ASP A 55 7.81 6.49 2.29
C ASP A 55 6.87 6.53 1.07
N ASP A 56 6.48 7.72 0.65
CA ASP A 56 5.59 7.93 -0.48
C ASP A 56 6.17 7.38 -1.81
N ILE A 57 7.49 7.46 -2.00
CA ILE A 57 8.16 7.06 -3.23
C ILE A 57 8.63 5.60 -3.19
N CYS A 58 9.35 5.23 -2.13
CA CYS A 58 10.00 3.92 -2.03
C CYS A 58 9.21 2.93 -1.18
N GLY A 59 8.40 3.42 -0.24
CA GLY A 59 7.64 2.61 0.73
C GLY A 59 8.49 2.00 1.84
N ASP A 60 9.81 2.18 1.81
CA ASP A 60 10.75 1.66 2.82
C ASP A 60 11.99 2.56 2.94
N GLY A 61 12.84 2.30 3.93
CA GLY A 61 14.08 3.06 4.14
C GLY A 61 13.90 4.39 4.88
N THR A 62 12.75 4.66 5.46
CA THR A 62 12.42 5.89 6.22
C THR A 62 13.41 6.14 7.36
N THR A 63 13.73 5.11 8.13
CA THR A 63 14.73 5.16 9.21
C THR A 63 16.14 5.45 8.68
N SER A 64 16.51 4.84 7.57
CA SER A 64 17.82 5.04 6.94
C SER A 64 18.03 6.49 6.49
N VAL A 65 16.99 7.13 5.95
CA VAL A 65 17.04 8.56 5.57
C VAL A 65 17.28 9.44 6.79
N VAL A 66 16.58 9.20 7.88
CA VAL A 66 16.73 10.00 9.12
C VAL A 66 18.12 9.83 9.72
N LEU A 67 18.67 8.61 9.74
CA LEU A 67 20.03 8.33 10.20
C LEU A 67 21.06 9.05 9.33
N LEU A 68 20.90 9.00 8.01
CA LEU A 68 21.79 9.67 7.07
C LEU A 68 21.75 11.20 7.25
N VAL A 69 20.58 11.80 7.37
CA VAL A 69 20.45 13.24 7.63
C VAL A 69 21.11 13.63 8.96
N GLY A 70 20.90 12.84 10.01
CA GLY A 70 21.52 13.07 11.32
C GLY A 70 23.04 13.02 11.25
N GLU A 71 23.61 12.03 10.56
CA GLU A 71 25.07 11.89 10.45
C GLU A 71 25.68 12.96 9.52
N LEU A 72 25.01 13.33 8.42
CA LEU A 72 25.43 14.45 7.58
C LEU A 72 25.56 15.75 8.37
N LEU A 73 24.58 16.06 9.20
CA LEU A 73 24.63 17.23 10.07
C LEU A 73 25.74 17.13 11.13
N LYS A 74 25.93 15.96 11.70
CA LYS A 74 26.98 15.71 12.69
C LYS A 74 28.40 15.85 12.08
N GLN A 75 28.61 15.32 10.90
CA GLN A 75 29.89 15.49 10.20
C GLN A 75 30.11 16.94 9.76
N ALA A 76 29.05 17.65 9.33
CA ALA A 76 29.13 19.07 9.04
C ALA A 76 29.53 19.89 10.28
N ASP A 77 28.91 19.63 11.43
CA ASP A 77 29.18 20.33 12.69
C ASP A 77 30.64 20.15 13.13
N ARG A 78 31.19 18.95 12.96
CA ARG A 78 32.61 18.69 13.23
C ARG A 78 33.52 19.63 12.44
N TYR A 79 33.34 19.72 11.11
CA TYR A 79 34.19 20.59 10.27
C TYR A 79 33.91 22.08 10.48
N ILE A 80 32.69 22.45 10.83
CA ILE A 80 32.35 23.84 11.20
C ILE A 80 33.08 24.23 12.50
N SER A 81 33.11 23.34 13.47
CA SER A 81 33.84 23.54 14.72
C SER A 81 35.36 23.66 14.51
N GLU A 82 35.92 23.03 13.48
CA GLU A 82 37.31 23.17 13.03
C GLU A 82 37.54 24.46 12.21
N GLY A 83 36.51 25.31 12.01
CA GLY A 83 36.63 26.61 11.36
C GLY A 83 36.30 26.62 9.86
N LEU A 84 35.75 25.55 9.31
CA LEU A 84 35.32 25.52 7.91
C LEU A 84 33.95 26.21 7.75
N HIS A 85 33.82 27.08 6.75
CA HIS A 85 32.57 27.79 6.52
C HIS A 85 31.46 26.84 6.01
N PRO A 86 30.24 26.88 6.54
CA PRO A 86 29.14 25.98 6.16
C PRO A 86 28.87 25.90 4.64
N ARG A 87 28.99 27.00 3.92
CA ARG A 87 28.82 27.04 2.45
C ARG A 87 29.77 26.08 1.73
N ILE A 88 31.02 25.99 2.16
CA ILE A 88 32.02 25.11 1.56
C ILE A 88 31.62 23.65 1.74
N ILE A 89 31.07 23.31 2.90
CA ILE A 89 30.58 21.97 3.18
C ILE A 89 29.38 21.64 2.30
N THR A 90 28.46 22.59 2.15
CA THR A 90 27.28 22.43 1.26
C THR A 90 27.70 22.23 -0.19
N ASP A 91 28.65 23.02 -0.69
CA ASP A 91 29.19 22.84 -2.05
C ASP A 91 29.82 21.45 -2.22
N GLY A 92 30.55 20.96 -1.21
CA GLY A 92 31.10 19.61 -1.21
C GLY A 92 30.01 18.52 -1.18
N TYR A 93 28.94 18.72 -0.43
CA TYR A 93 27.80 17.81 -0.40
C TYR A 93 27.07 17.74 -1.75
N GLU A 94 26.91 18.87 -2.45
CA GLU A 94 26.30 18.88 -3.79
C GLU A 94 27.15 18.14 -4.82
N ILE A 95 28.47 18.27 -4.76
CA ILE A 95 29.40 17.53 -5.60
C ILE A 95 29.31 16.03 -5.29
N ALA A 96 29.36 15.66 -4.02
CA ALA A 96 29.27 14.26 -3.60
C ALA A 96 27.92 13.63 -3.98
N LYS A 97 26.80 14.34 -3.77
CA LYS A 97 25.47 13.92 -4.18
C LYS A 97 25.40 13.63 -5.68
N THR A 98 25.87 14.57 -6.48
CA THR A 98 25.84 14.46 -7.95
C THR A 98 26.66 13.24 -8.42
N GLU A 99 27.81 13.01 -7.82
CA GLU A 99 28.65 11.86 -8.15
C GLU A 99 28.03 10.55 -7.67
N SER A 100 27.46 10.51 -6.46
CA SER A 100 26.75 9.33 -5.94
C SER A 100 25.58 8.91 -6.82
N LEU A 101 24.84 9.87 -7.39
CA LEU A 101 23.75 9.59 -8.32
C LEU A 101 24.26 9.04 -9.66
N LYS A 102 25.42 9.49 -10.14
CA LYS A 102 26.04 8.92 -11.34
C LYS A 102 26.46 7.45 -11.10
N VAL A 103 27.02 7.16 -9.93
CA VAL A 103 27.36 5.79 -9.52
C VAL A 103 26.14 4.88 -9.55
N CYS A 104 24.97 5.39 -9.15
CA CYS A 104 23.71 4.63 -9.15
C CYS A 104 23.10 4.47 -10.55
N GLY A 105 23.34 5.38 -11.49
CA GLY A 105 22.62 5.48 -12.76
C GLY A 105 23.33 4.95 -14.01
N LEU A 106 24.56 4.44 -13.92
CA LEU A 106 25.33 3.98 -15.09
C LEU A 106 24.94 2.55 -15.52
N PRO A 107 24.54 2.35 -16.78
CA PRO A 107 24.32 1.00 -17.31
C PRO A 107 25.66 0.28 -17.52
N ILE A 108 25.67 -1.04 -17.27
CA ILE A 108 26.82 -1.94 -17.29
C ILE A 108 27.61 -1.95 -18.61
N SER A 109 27.03 -1.52 -19.71
CA SER A 109 27.58 -1.73 -21.06
C SER A 109 28.64 -0.74 -21.53
N LEU A 110 28.92 0.36 -20.82
CA LEU A 110 29.81 1.42 -21.33
C LEU A 110 31.18 1.59 -20.65
N ALA A 111 31.56 0.72 -19.73
CA ALA A 111 32.77 0.90 -18.90
C ALA A 111 33.89 -0.13 -19.11
N VAL A 112 33.99 -0.73 -20.29
CA VAL A 112 35.08 -1.66 -20.65
C VAL A 112 36.21 -0.88 -21.29
N ALA A 113 36.75 0.14 -20.67
CA ALA A 113 38.06 0.68 -21.02
C ALA A 113 38.69 1.52 -19.91
N ASN A 114 39.65 0.94 -19.21
CA ASN A 114 40.80 1.63 -18.58
C ASN A 114 40.60 2.49 -17.33
N HIS A 115 39.66 2.17 -16.38
CA HIS A 115 39.71 2.83 -15.08
C HIS A 115 39.31 1.90 -13.91
N PRO A 116 39.85 2.13 -12.69
CA PRO A 116 39.42 1.41 -11.48
C PRO A 116 37.93 1.61 -11.12
N ALA A 117 37.23 2.41 -11.90
CA ALA A 117 35.75 2.54 -11.89
C ALA A 117 34.99 1.28 -12.35
N GLN A 118 35.67 0.22 -12.82
CA GLN A 118 35.04 -1.03 -13.27
C GLN A 118 34.18 -1.70 -12.18
N PHE A 119 34.44 -1.42 -10.93
CA PHE A 119 33.77 -2.06 -9.80
C PHE A 119 32.37 -1.48 -9.53
N LEU A 120 32.14 -0.21 -9.83
CA LEU A 120 30.88 0.49 -9.53
C LEU A 120 29.78 0.23 -10.56
N ASN A 121 30.15 -0.22 -11.75
CA ASN A 121 29.21 -0.59 -12.81
C ASN A 121 28.41 -1.87 -12.52
N THR A 122 28.79 -2.61 -11.49
CA THR A 122 28.11 -3.83 -11.02
C THR A 122 27.05 -3.58 -9.96
N PHE A 123 26.86 -2.34 -9.49
CA PHE A 123 25.93 -2.06 -8.39
C PHE A 123 24.46 -2.17 -8.80
N LYS A 124 24.10 -1.65 -9.96
CA LYS A 124 22.76 -1.78 -10.50
C LYS A 124 22.65 -3.08 -11.29
N LEU A 125 22.03 -4.08 -10.70
CA LEU A 125 21.73 -5.33 -11.38
C LEU A 125 20.41 -5.18 -12.13
N GLU A 126 20.49 -5.03 -13.46
CA GLU A 126 19.32 -5.10 -14.32
C GLU A 126 18.93 -6.56 -14.49
N ARG A 127 17.71 -6.91 -14.09
CA ARG A 127 17.18 -8.26 -14.23
C ARG A 127 15.80 -8.22 -14.86
N GLU A 128 15.50 -9.21 -15.65
CA GLU A 128 14.11 -9.45 -16.04
C GLU A 128 13.27 -9.72 -14.81
N VAL A 129 12.02 -9.24 -14.85
CA VAL A 129 11.09 -9.39 -13.74
C VAL A 129 10.65 -10.84 -13.67
N ASP A 130 11.31 -11.63 -12.83
CA ASP A 130 10.96 -12.99 -12.51
C ASP A 130 10.19 -13.05 -11.18
N ARG A 131 9.29 -14.03 -11.07
CA ARG A 131 8.48 -14.23 -9.86
C ARG A 131 9.35 -14.50 -8.63
N GLU A 132 10.43 -15.27 -8.77
CA GLU A 132 11.35 -15.56 -7.66
C GLU A 132 12.04 -14.31 -7.13
N LEU A 133 12.44 -13.43 -8.04
CA LEU A 133 13.03 -12.15 -7.66
C LEU A 133 12.03 -11.26 -6.93
N LEU A 134 10.78 -11.19 -7.41
CA LEU A 134 9.72 -10.44 -6.72
C LEU A 134 9.44 -11.00 -5.31
N LEU A 135 9.43 -12.33 -5.16
CA LEU A 135 9.29 -12.98 -3.85
C LEU A 135 10.45 -12.61 -2.91
N SER A 136 11.67 -12.58 -3.41
CA SER A 136 12.85 -12.20 -2.62
C SER A 136 12.78 -10.73 -2.17
N VAL A 137 12.39 -9.83 -3.06
CA VAL A 137 12.21 -8.39 -2.75
C VAL A 137 11.09 -8.19 -1.72
N ALA A 138 9.94 -8.82 -1.91
CA ALA A 138 8.81 -8.73 -0.98
C ALA A 138 9.17 -9.30 0.40
N ARG A 139 9.85 -10.46 0.44
CA ARG A 139 10.31 -11.09 1.69
C ARG A 139 11.26 -10.18 2.45
N THR A 140 12.22 -9.55 1.77
CA THR A 140 13.16 -8.61 2.39
C THR A 140 12.44 -7.45 3.07
N SER A 141 11.48 -6.82 2.39
CA SER A 141 10.71 -5.72 2.94
C SER A 141 9.84 -6.15 4.13
N LEU A 142 9.10 -7.26 4.01
CA LEU A 142 8.20 -7.75 5.06
C LEU A 142 8.94 -8.25 6.32
N SER A 143 10.09 -8.90 6.15
CA SER A 143 10.85 -9.47 7.27
C SER A 143 11.42 -8.42 8.22
N THR A 144 11.57 -7.17 7.76
CA THR A 144 12.01 -6.06 8.62
C THR A 144 10.94 -5.64 9.63
N LYS A 145 9.66 -5.83 9.31
CA LYS A 145 8.53 -5.31 10.08
C LYS A 145 7.68 -6.38 10.75
N LEU A 146 7.55 -7.54 10.13
CA LEU A 146 6.73 -8.65 10.61
C LEU A 146 7.60 -9.79 11.18
N ASN A 147 6.97 -10.69 11.92
CA ASN A 147 7.61 -11.93 12.32
C ASN A 147 7.81 -12.85 11.10
N HIS A 148 8.80 -13.73 11.15
CA HIS A 148 9.20 -14.59 10.03
C HIS A 148 8.04 -15.43 9.46
N THR A 149 7.23 -16.04 10.31
CA THR A 149 6.12 -16.91 9.89
C THR A 149 5.03 -16.16 9.12
N LEU A 150 4.70 -14.94 9.55
CA LEU A 150 3.72 -14.11 8.89
C LEU A 150 4.29 -13.47 7.61
N ALA A 151 5.56 -13.06 7.63
CA ALA A 151 6.25 -12.52 6.47
C ALA A 151 6.33 -13.56 5.34
N GLU A 152 6.70 -14.80 5.64
CA GLU A 152 6.73 -15.88 4.65
C GLU A 152 5.36 -16.15 4.03
N LYS A 153 4.30 -16.13 4.84
CA LYS A 153 2.94 -16.33 4.35
C LYS A 153 2.46 -15.20 3.44
N LEU A 154 2.72 -13.94 3.82
CA LEU A 154 2.25 -12.78 3.08
C LEU A 154 3.08 -12.46 1.82
N THR A 155 4.30 -12.95 1.74
CA THR A 155 5.19 -12.71 0.60
C THR A 155 4.56 -13.14 -0.74
N PRO A 156 4.06 -14.38 -0.91
CA PRO A 156 3.38 -14.76 -2.15
C PRO A 156 2.08 -13.98 -2.39
N ASP A 157 1.33 -13.68 -1.33
CA ASP A 157 0.07 -12.93 -1.44
C ASP A 157 0.29 -11.52 -2.00
N ILE A 158 1.35 -10.83 -1.55
CA ILE A 158 1.72 -9.50 -2.04
C ILE A 158 2.16 -9.54 -3.49
N VAL A 159 2.99 -10.50 -3.87
CA VAL A 159 3.46 -10.64 -5.24
C VAL A 159 2.30 -10.97 -6.17
N ASP A 160 1.44 -11.91 -5.79
CA ASP A 160 0.27 -12.30 -6.57
C ASP A 160 -0.75 -11.14 -6.67
N ALA A 161 -0.89 -10.31 -5.63
CA ALA A 161 -1.72 -9.11 -5.68
C ALA A 161 -1.24 -8.11 -6.73
N VAL A 162 0.07 -7.84 -6.77
CA VAL A 162 0.63 -6.88 -7.74
C VAL A 162 0.60 -7.46 -9.16
N LEU A 163 0.88 -8.74 -9.33
CA LEU A 163 0.81 -9.40 -10.64
C LEU A 163 -0.63 -9.47 -11.18
N ALA A 164 -1.63 -9.63 -10.32
CA ALA A 164 -3.04 -9.64 -10.73
C ALA A 164 -3.50 -8.30 -11.32
N ILE A 165 -2.97 -7.17 -10.82
CA ILE A 165 -3.31 -5.84 -11.35
C ILE A 165 -2.38 -5.37 -12.47
N TYR A 166 -1.24 -6.05 -12.68
CA TYR A 166 -0.24 -5.67 -13.67
C TYR A 166 -0.71 -6.02 -15.08
N GLN A 167 -0.88 -5.03 -15.91
CA GLN A 167 -1.19 -5.14 -17.35
C GLN A 167 -0.07 -4.50 -18.16
N ALA A 168 0.88 -5.31 -18.62
CA ALA A 168 1.95 -4.82 -19.48
C ALA A 168 1.38 -4.16 -20.76
N PRO A 169 1.93 -3.02 -21.23
CA PRO A 169 3.11 -2.31 -20.75
C PRO A 169 2.83 -1.23 -19.70
N ALA A 170 1.59 -1.08 -19.23
CA ALA A 170 1.20 -0.05 -18.28
C ALA A 170 1.82 -0.32 -16.88
N LYS A 171 2.10 0.77 -16.13
CA LYS A 171 2.51 0.65 -14.73
C LYS A 171 1.34 0.13 -13.89
N PRO A 172 1.58 -0.79 -12.93
CA PRO A 172 0.52 -1.25 -12.05
C PRO A 172 -0.01 -0.10 -11.18
N ASP A 173 -1.32 -0.01 -10.99
CA ASP A 173 -1.92 0.98 -10.09
C ASP A 173 -2.21 0.34 -8.73
N LEU A 174 -1.40 0.66 -7.73
CA LEU A 174 -1.57 0.12 -6.37
C LEU A 174 -2.90 0.51 -5.71
N HIS A 175 -3.61 1.54 -6.23
CA HIS A 175 -4.95 1.87 -5.75
C HIS A 175 -6.00 0.79 -6.09
N MET A 176 -5.69 -0.11 -7.02
CA MET A 176 -6.53 -1.27 -7.35
C MET A 176 -6.41 -2.40 -6.33
N ILE A 177 -5.47 -2.33 -5.40
CA ILE A 177 -5.36 -3.26 -4.27
C ILE A 177 -6.03 -2.63 -3.05
N GLU A 178 -7.14 -3.21 -2.60
CA GLU A 178 -7.80 -2.81 -1.35
C GLU A 178 -7.16 -3.52 -0.17
N ILE A 179 -6.90 -2.77 0.89
CA ILE A 179 -6.48 -3.32 2.17
C ILE A 179 -7.67 -3.22 3.11
N MET A 180 -8.32 -4.35 3.36
CA MET A 180 -9.43 -4.46 4.30
C MET A 180 -8.93 -4.93 5.66
N LYS A 181 -9.37 -4.28 6.70
CA LYS A 181 -9.02 -4.56 8.10
C LYS A 181 -10.18 -5.25 8.79
N MET A 182 -9.91 -6.41 9.40
CA MET A 182 -10.92 -7.18 10.12
C MET A 182 -10.34 -7.62 11.47
N GLN A 183 -10.98 -7.26 12.55
CA GLN A 183 -10.57 -7.74 13.86
C GLN A 183 -11.02 -9.19 14.05
N HIS A 184 -10.06 -10.10 14.10
CA HIS A 184 -10.28 -11.54 14.24
C HIS A 184 -9.20 -12.17 15.13
N ARG A 185 -9.38 -13.43 15.48
CA ARG A 185 -8.57 -14.14 16.48
C ARG A 185 -7.07 -14.13 16.22
N THR A 186 -6.63 -14.39 14.98
CA THR A 186 -5.22 -14.56 14.66
C THR A 186 -4.79 -13.77 13.42
N ALA A 187 -3.59 -13.22 13.47
CA ALA A 187 -2.96 -12.55 12.32
C ALA A 187 -2.60 -13.53 11.18
N SER A 188 -2.40 -14.81 11.52
CA SER A 188 -2.08 -15.85 10.55
C SER A 188 -3.19 -16.16 9.55
N GLU A 189 -4.41 -15.69 9.78
CA GLU A 189 -5.52 -15.82 8.82
C GLU A 189 -5.59 -14.67 7.80
N THR A 190 -4.64 -13.74 7.83
CA THR A 190 -4.48 -12.73 6.79
C THR A 190 -4.23 -13.41 5.45
N GLN A 191 -4.95 -12.99 4.39
CA GLN A 191 -4.89 -13.65 3.08
C GLN A 191 -5.25 -12.69 1.94
N LEU A 192 -4.80 -13.05 0.73
CA LEU A 192 -5.21 -12.41 -0.50
C LEU A 192 -6.56 -12.98 -0.97
N ILE A 193 -7.51 -12.10 -1.27
CA ILE A 193 -8.78 -12.42 -1.90
C ILE A 193 -8.70 -11.95 -3.36
N ARG A 194 -8.76 -12.89 -4.28
CA ARG A 194 -8.82 -12.60 -5.72
C ARG A 194 -10.24 -12.18 -6.09
N GLY A 195 -10.64 -11.01 -5.61
CA GLY A 195 -11.98 -10.48 -5.72
C GLY A 195 -12.17 -9.26 -4.84
N LEU A 196 -13.41 -8.99 -4.48
CA LEU A 196 -13.80 -7.84 -3.66
C LEU A 196 -14.34 -8.31 -2.31
N ALA A 197 -13.87 -7.68 -1.24
CA ALA A 197 -14.51 -7.75 0.05
C ALA A 197 -15.14 -6.39 0.40
N LEU A 198 -16.38 -6.41 0.86
CA LEU A 198 -17.14 -5.25 1.26
C LEU A 198 -17.35 -5.26 2.77
N ASP A 199 -17.17 -4.10 3.40
CA ASP A 199 -17.32 -3.90 4.85
C ASP A 199 -18.78 -3.71 5.31
N HIS A 200 -19.70 -4.31 4.59
CA HIS A 200 -21.14 -4.31 4.92
C HIS A 200 -21.82 -5.53 4.31
N GLY A 201 -22.95 -5.89 4.85
CA GLY A 201 -23.74 -7.03 4.42
C GLY A 201 -25.22 -6.72 4.28
N ALA A 202 -25.98 -7.75 4.03
CA ALA A 202 -27.43 -7.70 3.91
C ALA A 202 -28.09 -7.13 5.16
N ARG A 203 -29.11 -6.35 4.96
CA ARG A 203 -29.88 -5.72 6.05
C ARG A 203 -31.21 -6.43 6.34
N HIS A 204 -31.59 -7.38 5.50
CA HIS A 204 -32.76 -8.19 5.72
C HIS A 204 -32.40 -9.58 6.25
N PRO A 205 -33.07 -10.10 7.30
CA PRO A 205 -32.71 -11.37 7.93
C PRO A 205 -32.87 -12.59 7.01
N ASP A 206 -33.90 -12.60 6.16
CA ASP A 206 -34.24 -13.72 5.27
C ASP A 206 -33.50 -13.64 3.90
N MET A 207 -32.53 -12.74 3.75
CA MET A 207 -31.75 -12.64 2.53
C MET A 207 -30.80 -13.82 2.38
N PRO A 208 -30.64 -14.39 1.18
CA PRO A 208 -29.72 -15.50 0.96
C PRO A 208 -28.30 -15.10 1.33
N LYS A 209 -27.64 -15.87 2.20
CA LYS A 209 -26.28 -15.57 2.70
C LYS A 209 -25.17 -16.06 1.77
N ARG A 210 -25.49 -16.93 0.83
CA ARG A 210 -24.54 -17.50 -0.14
C ARG A 210 -25.23 -17.63 -1.49
N VAL A 211 -24.59 -17.14 -2.53
CA VAL A 211 -25.08 -17.13 -3.90
C VAL A 211 -23.95 -17.62 -4.81
N GLU A 212 -24.21 -18.70 -5.53
CA GLU A 212 -23.26 -19.29 -6.50
C GLU A 212 -23.63 -18.86 -7.91
N ASN A 213 -22.65 -18.79 -8.81
CA ASN A 213 -22.82 -18.31 -10.19
C ASN A 213 -23.64 -17.04 -10.27
N ALA A 214 -23.21 -16.02 -9.54
CA ALA A 214 -23.93 -14.78 -9.32
C ALA A 214 -23.77 -13.83 -10.51
N PHE A 215 -24.90 -13.41 -11.09
CA PHE A 215 -24.95 -12.24 -11.95
C PHE A 215 -25.09 -11.00 -11.08
N ILE A 216 -24.23 -10.01 -11.29
CA ILE A 216 -24.09 -8.84 -10.44
C ILE A 216 -24.61 -7.61 -11.18
N LEU A 217 -25.65 -7.00 -10.65
CA LEU A 217 -26.19 -5.72 -11.12
C LEU A 217 -25.66 -4.58 -10.24
N SER A 218 -24.85 -3.72 -10.84
CA SER A 218 -24.28 -2.53 -10.19
C SER A 218 -25.19 -1.33 -10.44
N LEU A 219 -25.74 -0.74 -9.39
CA LEU A 219 -26.69 0.36 -9.47
C LEU A 219 -26.21 1.62 -8.73
N ASN A 220 -26.56 2.77 -9.28
CA ASN A 220 -26.45 4.07 -8.63
C ASN A 220 -27.82 4.77 -8.63
N VAL A 221 -28.88 4.04 -8.28
CA VAL A 221 -30.25 4.48 -8.32
C VAL A 221 -30.85 4.44 -6.92
N SER A 222 -31.56 5.48 -6.52
CA SER A 222 -32.33 5.44 -5.28
C SER A 222 -33.52 4.49 -5.42
N LEU A 223 -33.57 3.50 -4.54
CA LEU A 223 -34.69 2.60 -4.34
C LEU A 223 -35.30 2.84 -2.96
N GLU A 224 -35.13 4.02 -2.42
CA GLU A 224 -35.78 4.53 -1.22
C GLU A 224 -36.98 5.40 -1.64
N TYR A 225 -38.00 5.38 -0.81
CA TYR A 225 -39.08 6.36 -0.91
C TYR A 225 -38.50 7.73 -0.51
N GLU A 226 -38.26 8.56 -1.50
CA GLU A 226 -37.87 9.95 -1.30
C GLU A 226 -39.15 10.81 -1.38
N LYS A 227 -39.45 11.53 -0.31
CA LYS A 227 -40.42 12.61 -0.42
C LYS A 227 -39.92 13.59 -1.46
N SER A 228 -40.72 13.95 -2.43
CA SER A 228 -40.41 15.02 -3.36
C SER A 228 -39.95 16.24 -2.57
N GLU A 229 -38.80 16.81 -2.94
CA GLU A 229 -38.19 17.92 -2.19
C GLU A 229 -39.24 19.03 -2.01
N ILE A 230 -39.28 19.56 -0.79
CA ILE A 230 -40.22 20.58 -0.28
C ILE A 230 -40.27 21.85 -1.13
N ASN A 231 -39.37 22.03 -2.08
CA ASN A 231 -39.28 23.18 -2.99
C ASN A 231 -40.22 23.12 -4.19
N SER A 232 -40.80 21.97 -4.54
CA SER A 232 -41.94 21.90 -5.42
C SER A 232 -43.19 22.10 -4.53
N GLY A 233 -43.68 23.33 -4.45
CA GLY A 233 -44.85 23.67 -3.65
C GLY A 233 -46.11 22.99 -4.18
N PHE A 234 -46.27 21.71 -3.90
CA PHE A 234 -47.54 21.01 -4.07
C PHE A 234 -48.41 21.39 -2.88
N TYR A 235 -49.35 22.30 -3.14
CA TYR A 235 -50.40 22.63 -2.19
C TYR A 235 -51.49 21.55 -2.30
N TYR A 236 -51.67 20.78 -1.24
CA TYR A 236 -52.77 19.84 -1.14
C TYR A 236 -54.01 20.58 -0.64
N SER A 237 -55.11 20.45 -1.36
CA SER A 237 -56.41 20.98 -0.92
C SER A 237 -57.23 19.93 -0.16
N SER A 238 -56.84 18.64 -0.21
CA SER A 238 -57.52 17.56 0.50
C SER A 238 -56.60 16.43 0.91
N ALA A 239 -56.97 15.66 1.95
CA ALA A 239 -56.27 14.48 2.40
C ALA A 239 -56.17 13.40 1.30
N GLU A 240 -57.20 13.25 0.49
CA GLU A 240 -57.25 12.29 -0.62
C GLU A 240 -56.20 12.58 -1.71
N GLN A 241 -55.94 13.86 -1.99
CA GLN A 241 -54.87 14.25 -2.95
C GLN A 241 -53.47 13.91 -2.43
N ARG A 242 -53.27 14.06 -1.15
CA ARG A 242 -52.02 13.67 -0.49
C ARG A 242 -51.80 12.15 -0.57
N ASP A 243 -52.82 11.37 -0.28
CA ASP A 243 -52.73 9.90 -0.31
C ASP A 243 -52.47 9.37 -1.73
N LYS A 244 -53.09 9.97 -2.75
CA LYS A 244 -52.84 9.65 -4.17
C LYS A 244 -51.41 9.99 -4.58
N LEU A 245 -50.80 11.07 -4.06
CA LEU A 245 -49.42 11.41 -4.36
C LEU A 245 -48.47 10.39 -3.73
N VAL A 246 -48.66 10.06 -2.46
CA VAL A 246 -47.90 9.03 -1.75
C VAL A 246 -47.96 7.69 -2.46
N GLU A 247 -49.14 7.33 -2.96
CA GLU A 247 -49.35 6.11 -3.72
C GLU A 247 -48.62 6.15 -5.08
N SER A 248 -48.62 7.28 -5.78
CA SER A 248 -47.90 7.44 -7.05
C SER A 248 -46.38 7.37 -6.89
N GLU A 249 -45.87 7.95 -5.84
CA GLU A 249 -44.43 7.88 -5.52
C GLU A 249 -43.99 6.44 -5.18
N ARG A 250 -44.81 5.69 -4.44
CA ARG A 250 -44.57 4.26 -4.20
C ARG A 250 -44.62 3.45 -5.50
N ARG A 251 -45.59 3.67 -6.35
CA ARG A 251 -45.70 2.98 -7.66
C ARG A 251 -44.44 3.18 -8.50
N PHE A 252 -43.82 4.35 -8.44
CA PHE A 252 -42.60 4.63 -9.16
C PHE A 252 -41.42 3.77 -8.68
N VAL A 253 -41.27 3.55 -7.37
CA VAL A 253 -40.24 2.65 -6.82
C VAL A 253 -40.58 1.20 -7.15
N ASP A 254 -41.85 0.80 -7.05
CA ASP A 254 -42.31 -0.55 -7.38
C ASP A 254 -42.09 -0.89 -8.86
N GLU A 255 -42.26 0.07 -9.77
CA GLU A 255 -41.95 -0.11 -11.19
C GLU A 255 -40.48 -0.35 -11.43
N LYS A 256 -39.59 0.39 -10.74
CA LYS A 256 -38.14 0.13 -10.79
C LYS A 256 -37.80 -1.28 -10.32
N LEU A 257 -38.39 -1.72 -9.20
CA LEU A 257 -38.18 -3.07 -8.68
C LEU A 257 -38.70 -4.14 -9.63
N ARG A 258 -39.86 -3.91 -10.27
CA ARG A 258 -40.44 -4.85 -11.25
C ARG A 258 -39.47 -5.06 -12.43
N LYS A 259 -38.92 -3.98 -13.01
CA LYS A 259 -37.91 -4.08 -14.10
C LYS A 259 -36.69 -4.89 -13.69
N ILE A 260 -36.19 -4.70 -12.46
CA ILE A 260 -35.07 -5.48 -11.93
C ILE A 260 -35.44 -6.98 -11.80
N VAL A 261 -36.62 -7.29 -11.31
CA VAL A 261 -37.09 -8.67 -11.17
C VAL A 261 -37.34 -9.32 -12.55
N GLU A 262 -37.80 -8.55 -13.53
CA GLU A 262 -37.95 -9.00 -14.92
C GLU A 262 -36.59 -9.35 -15.52
N LEU A 263 -35.56 -8.51 -15.37
CA LEU A 263 -34.22 -8.80 -15.79
C LEU A 263 -33.67 -10.09 -15.14
N LYS A 264 -33.89 -10.28 -13.83
CA LYS A 264 -33.51 -11.52 -13.15
C LYS A 264 -34.17 -12.74 -13.82
N LYS A 265 -35.49 -12.67 -14.10
CA LYS A 265 -36.21 -13.78 -14.74
C LYS A 265 -35.69 -14.08 -16.13
N GLU A 266 -35.31 -13.06 -16.88
CA GLU A 266 -34.69 -13.20 -18.20
C GLU A 266 -33.35 -13.91 -18.14
N VAL A 267 -32.45 -13.50 -17.22
CA VAL A 267 -31.06 -14.00 -17.15
C VAL A 267 -30.97 -15.32 -16.40
N CYS A 268 -31.64 -15.47 -15.29
CA CYS A 268 -31.56 -16.67 -14.45
C CYS A 268 -32.63 -17.71 -14.82
N GLY A 269 -33.76 -17.29 -15.40
CA GLY A 269 -34.91 -18.18 -15.66
C GLY A 269 -35.34 -18.88 -14.37
N ASN A 270 -35.60 -20.17 -14.48
CA ASN A 270 -35.90 -21.07 -13.35
C ASN A 270 -34.74 -21.94 -12.92
N ASP A 271 -33.53 -21.61 -13.32
CA ASP A 271 -32.32 -22.41 -12.99
C ASP A 271 -31.88 -22.08 -11.55
N PRO A 272 -31.95 -23.01 -10.59
CA PRO A 272 -31.60 -22.79 -9.21
C PRO A 272 -30.09 -22.61 -9.01
N LYS A 273 -29.27 -22.92 -10.03
CA LYS A 273 -27.81 -22.77 -10.00
C LYS A 273 -27.35 -21.38 -10.35
N LYS A 274 -28.22 -20.52 -10.84
CA LYS A 274 -27.91 -19.14 -11.21
C LYS A 274 -28.43 -18.19 -10.13
N GLY A 275 -27.50 -17.43 -9.56
CA GLY A 275 -27.81 -16.42 -8.55
C GLY A 275 -27.89 -15.01 -9.13
N PHE A 276 -28.57 -14.12 -8.43
CA PHE A 276 -28.66 -12.71 -8.81
C PHE A 276 -28.34 -11.82 -7.60
N VAL A 277 -27.42 -10.87 -7.79
CA VAL A 277 -26.91 -9.98 -6.74
C VAL A 277 -27.05 -8.53 -7.20
N ILE A 278 -27.54 -7.68 -6.33
CA ILE A 278 -27.63 -6.24 -6.56
C ILE A 278 -26.69 -5.53 -5.59
N ILE A 279 -25.84 -4.67 -6.12
CA ILE A 279 -24.98 -3.80 -5.33
C ILE A 279 -25.31 -2.36 -5.69
N ASN A 280 -25.97 -1.66 -4.77
CA ASN A 280 -26.43 -0.30 -4.99
C ASN A 280 -25.57 0.71 -4.18
N GLN A 281 -25.15 1.78 -4.84
CA GLN A 281 -24.47 2.90 -4.20
C GLN A 281 -25.43 3.75 -3.35
N LYS A 282 -26.69 3.85 -3.78
CA LYS A 282 -27.75 4.57 -3.06
C LYS A 282 -28.47 3.66 -2.07
N GLY A 283 -29.44 4.21 -1.38
CA GLY A 283 -30.24 3.47 -0.42
C GLY A 283 -31.25 2.54 -1.07
N ILE A 284 -31.69 1.54 -0.31
CA ILE A 284 -32.80 0.64 -0.61
C ILE A 284 -33.70 0.59 0.62
N ASP A 285 -34.95 0.87 0.44
CA ASP A 285 -35.95 0.89 1.50
C ASP A 285 -36.25 -0.53 2.03
N PRO A 286 -36.62 -0.73 3.30
CA PRO A 286 -37.02 -2.04 3.82
C PRO A 286 -38.07 -2.77 3.01
N LEU A 287 -39.15 -2.05 2.56
CA LEU A 287 -40.16 -2.62 1.73
C LEU A 287 -39.65 -3.09 0.36
N SER A 288 -38.71 -2.34 -0.22
CA SER A 288 -38.02 -2.72 -1.45
C SER A 288 -37.16 -3.97 -1.23
N LEU A 289 -36.48 -4.08 -0.08
CA LEU A 289 -35.70 -5.27 0.29
C LEU A 289 -36.60 -6.51 0.42
N ASP A 290 -37.81 -6.38 1.00
CA ASP A 290 -38.76 -7.50 1.11
C ASP A 290 -39.17 -8.06 -0.27
N VAL A 291 -39.37 -7.18 -1.25
CA VAL A 291 -39.67 -7.58 -2.63
C VAL A 291 -38.48 -8.33 -3.26
N LEU A 292 -37.29 -7.83 -3.04
CA LEU A 292 -36.04 -8.48 -3.57
C LEU A 292 -35.82 -9.85 -2.93
N VAL A 293 -36.01 -9.96 -1.62
CA VAL A 293 -35.86 -11.23 -0.87
C VAL A 293 -36.89 -12.26 -1.34
N LYS A 294 -38.17 -11.89 -1.50
CA LYS A 294 -39.21 -12.78 -2.04
C LYS A 294 -38.87 -13.34 -3.41
N ASN A 295 -38.09 -12.60 -4.18
CA ASN A 295 -37.59 -13.05 -5.48
C ASN A 295 -36.21 -13.72 -5.38
N GLY A 296 -35.66 -13.99 -4.19
CA GLY A 296 -34.36 -14.64 -3.98
C GLY A 296 -33.20 -13.82 -4.54
N ILE A 297 -33.22 -12.50 -4.42
CA ILE A 297 -32.16 -11.58 -4.85
C ILE A 297 -31.39 -11.16 -3.61
N PHE A 298 -30.06 -11.33 -3.66
CA PHE A 298 -29.18 -10.76 -2.64
C PHE A 298 -28.92 -9.28 -2.96
N ALA A 299 -29.17 -8.38 -2.01
CA ALA A 299 -29.04 -6.95 -2.25
C ALA A 299 -28.22 -6.25 -1.17
N LEU A 300 -27.25 -5.45 -1.61
CA LEU A 300 -26.47 -4.54 -0.77
C LEU A 300 -26.83 -3.09 -1.09
N ARG A 301 -26.95 -2.28 -0.05
CA ARG A 301 -27.24 -0.85 -0.17
C ARG A 301 -26.09 0.01 0.33
N ARG A 302 -25.99 1.24 -0.17
CA ARG A 302 -25.01 2.25 0.25
C ARG A 302 -23.55 1.77 0.09
N ALA A 303 -23.27 1.04 -1.00
CA ALA A 303 -21.91 0.67 -1.34
C ALA A 303 -21.06 1.91 -1.60
N LYS A 304 -19.81 1.92 -1.10
CA LYS A 304 -18.89 3.04 -1.31
C LYS A 304 -18.59 3.20 -2.80
N ARG A 305 -18.52 4.44 -3.30
CA ARG A 305 -18.23 4.73 -4.72
C ARG A 305 -16.98 4.00 -5.22
N ARG A 306 -15.92 4.00 -4.45
CA ARG A 306 -14.66 3.31 -4.76
C ARG A 306 -14.86 1.80 -4.95
N ASN A 307 -15.73 1.18 -4.17
CA ASN A 307 -16.06 -0.24 -4.29
C ASN A 307 -16.88 -0.51 -5.57
N MET A 308 -17.72 0.42 -6.00
CA MET A 308 -18.45 0.31 -7.26
C MET A 308 -17.53 0.35 -8.47
N GLU A 309 -16.53 1.24 -8.47
CA GLU A 309 -15.51 1.33 -9.52
C GLU A 309 -14.69 0.04 -9.61
N ARG A 310 -14.29 -0.51 -8.46
CA ARG A 310 -13.56 -1.79 -8.39
C ARG A 310 -14.42 -2.98 -8.79
N LEU A 311 -15.69 -2.98 -8.43
CA LEU A 311 -16.60 -4.04 -8.78
C LEU A 311 -16.69 -4.24 -10.30
N GLN A 312 -16.74 -3.14 -11.06
CA GLN A 312 -16.69 -3.19 -12.51
C GLN A 312 -15.40 -3.79 -13.07
N LEU A 313 -14.27 -3.44 -12.44
CA LEU A 313 -12.96 -3.98 -12.84
C LEU A 313 -12.76 -5.47 -12.49
N ILE A 314 -13.45 -5.94 -11.45
CA ILE A 314 -13.37 -7.31 -10.96
C ILE A 314 -14.35 -8.20 -11.73
N CYS A 315 -15.63 -7.86 -11.67
CA CYS A 315 -16.71 -8.72 -12.17
C CYS A 315 -17.12 -8.40 -13.62
N GLY A 316 -16.60 -7.31 -14.17
CA GLY A 316 -17.11 -6.76 -15.41
C GLY A 316 -18.47 -6.06 -15.22
N GLY A 317 -19.18 -5.83 -16.32
CA GLY A 317 -20.43 -5.09 -16.31
C GLY A 317 -20.25 -3.58 -16.15
N THR A 318 -21.36 -2.86 -16.13
CA THR A 318 -21.39 -1.40 -16.03
C THR A 318 -22.38 -0.94 -14.97
N ALA A 319 -21.98 0.07 -14.15
CA ALA A 319 -22.90 0.65 -13.18
C ALA A 319 -23.97 1.48 -13.88
N GLN A 320 -25.23 1.22 -13.56
CA GLN A 320 -26.38 1.87 -14.15
C GLN A 320 -26.89 3.00 -13.26
N ASN A 321 -27.16 4.15 -13.88
CA ASN A 321 -27.78 5.30 -13.21
C ASN A 321 -29.32 5.35 -13.41
N SER A 322 -29.86 4.51 -14.29
CA SER A 322 -31.30 4.29 -14.50
C SER A 322 -31.61 2.79 -14.57
N VAL A 323 -32.84 2.44 -14.33
CA VAL A 323 -33.39 1.08 -14.50
C VAL A 323 -34.26 0.94 -15.75
N ASP A 324 -34.28 1.94 -16.64
CA ASP A 324 -35.16 1.94 -17.80
C ASP A 324 -34.61 1.03 -18.92
N ASP A 325 -33.32 1.01 -19.12
CA ASP A 325 -32.64 0.28 -20.21
C ASP A 325 -31.73 -0.83 -19.64
N LEU A 326 -32.31 -1.73 -18.85
CA LEU A 326 -31.56 -2.87 -18.31
C LEU A 326 -31.47 -3.99 -19.36
N THR A 327 -30.24 -4.36 -19.72
CA THR A 327 -29.94 -5.47 -20.64
C THR A 327 -29.04 -6.50 -19.96
N PRO A 328 -29.05 -7.77 -20.38
CA PRO A 328 -28.15 -8.77 -19.81
C PRO A 328 -26.66 -8.44 -19.94
N ASP A 329 -26.27 -7.66 -20.94
CA ASP A 329 -24.87 -7.31 -21.22
C ASP A 329 -24.24 -6.36 -20.19
N ILE A 330 -25.07 -5.65 -19.42
CA ILE A 330 -24.58 -4.74 -18.35
C ILE A 330 -24.22 -5.47 -17.07
N LEU A 331 -24.55 -6.76 -16.96
CA LEU A 331 -24.32 -7.54 -15.75
C LEU A 331 -22.86 -7.96 -15.65
N GLY A 332 -22.32 -7.85 -14.43
CA GLY A 332 -21.08 -8.51 -14.06
C GLY A 332 -21.34 -9.97 -13.66
N TRP A 333 -20.23 -10.74 -13.52
CA TRP A 333 -20.33 -12.14 -13.11
C TRP A 333 -19.28 -12.47 -12.03
N ALA A 334 -19.69 -13.30 -11.06
CA ALA A 334 -18.81 -13.89 -10.07
C ALA A 334 -19.26 -15.32 -9.76
N GLY A 335 -18.29 -16.22 -9.53
CA GLY A 335 -18.59 -17.61 -9.20
C GLY A 335 -19.23 -17.75 -7.82
N LEU A 336 -18.80 -16.92 -6.85
CA LEU A 336 -19.28 -17.00 -5.48
C LEU A 336 -19.46 -15.62 -4.85
N VAL A 337 -20.61 -15.37 -4.26
CA VAL A 337 -20.89 -14.23 -3.39
C VAL A 337 -21.44 -14.75 -2.06
N TYR A 338 -20.82 -14.38 -0.94
CA TYR A 338 -21.30 -14.82 0.37
C TYR A 338 -21.12 -13.75 1.44
N GLU A 339 -21.99 -13.79 2.44
CA GLU A 339 -21.92 -12.96 3.63
C GLU A 339 -21.24 -13.71 4.76
N HIS A 340 -20.26 -13.06 5.39
CA HIS A 340 -19.61 -13.52 6.62
C HIS A 340 -19.90 -12.54 7.75
N GLN A 341 -20.45 -13.04 8.83
CA GLN A 341 -20.77 -12.23 10.01
C GLN A 341 -19.75 -12.47 11.11
N LEU A 342 -19.18 -11.41 11.65
CA LEU A 342 -18.25 -11.40 12.77
C LEU A 342 -18.81 -10.49 13.88
N GLY A 343 -19.43 -11.09 14.89
CA GLY A 343 -20.12 -10.33 15.93
C GLY A 343 -21.28 -9.52 15.33
N GLU A 344 -21.20 -8.22 15.48
CA GLU A 344 -22.18 -7.27 14.89
C GLU A 344 -21.83 -6.83 13.47
N GLU A 345 -20.58 -7.01 13.04
CA GLU A 345 -20.12 -6.60 11.73
C GLU A 345 -20.39 -7.68 10.69
N LYS A 346 -20.82 -7.24 9.51
CA LYS A 346 -21.11 -8.08 8.37
C LYS A 346 -20.22 -7.70 7.20
N TYR A 347 -19.63 -8.72 6.59
CA TYR A 347 -18.76 -8.58 5.43
C TYR A 347 -19.31 -9.40 4.28
N THR A 348 -19.26 -8.84 3.07
CA THR A 348 -19.65 -9.55 1.85
C THR A 348 -18.42 -9.79 1.00
N PHE A 349 -18.23 -11.04 0.61
CA PHE A 349 -17.12 -11.48 -0.23
C PHE A 349 -17.64 -11.83 -1.61
N ILE A 350 -16.91 -11.41 -2.64
CA ILE A 350 -17.14 -11.70 -4.04
C ILE A 350 -15.87 -12.38 -4.55
N GLU A 351 -15.96 -13.66 -4.84
CA GLU A 351 -14.82 -14.51 -5.18
C GLU A 351 -15.10 -15.32 -6.48
N ASP A 352 -14.11 -16.09 -6.93
CA ASP A 352 -14.18 -16.91 -8.15
C ASP A 352 -14.48 -16.08 -9.41
N VAL A 353 -13.75 -15.00 -9.57
CA VAL A 353 -13.83 -14.15 -10.76
C VAL A 353 -12.76 -14.58 -11.77
N LYS A 354 -13.09 -14.57 -13.05
CA LYS A 354 -12.20 -15.07 -14.12
C LYS A 354 -10.89 -14.31 -14.23
N GLU A 355 -10.93 -13.00 -14.27
CA GLU A 355 -9.75 -12.12 -14.43
C GLU A 355 -9.92 -10.86 -13.54
N PRO A 356 -9.62 -10.95 -12.25
CA PRO A 356 -9.77 -9.81 -11.37
C PRO A 356 -8.67 -8.77 -11.64
N LYS A 357 -9.06 -7.61 -12.18
CA LYS A 357 -8.17 -6.46 -12.38
C LYS A 357 -8.01 -5.61 -11.11
N SER A 358 -8.64 -5.98 -10.05
CA SER A 358 -8.52 -5.43 -8.70
C SER A 358 -8.64 -6.57 -7.71
N VAL A 359 -7.92 -6.48 -6.60
CA VAL A 359 -7.89 -7.53 -5.57
C VAL A 359 -7.98 -6.91 -4.18
N THR A 360 -8.32 -7.73 -3.20
CA THR A 360 -8.42 -7.30 -1.80
C THR A 360 -7.48 -8.12 -0.92
N ILE A 361 -6.64 -7.45 -0.13
CA ILE A 361 -5.86 -8.08 0.94
C ILE A 361 -6.65 -7.94 2.24
N LEU A 362 -7.12 -9.06 2.78
CA LEU A 362 -7.85 -9.11 4.03
C LEU A 362 -6.86 -9.28 5.19
N ILE A 363 -6.64 -8.23 5.95
CA ILE A 363 -5.79 -8.24 7.13
C ILE A 363 -6.63 -8.59 8.34
N LYS A 364 -6.26 -9.66 9.03
CA LYS A 364 -6.85 -10.10 10.28
C LYS A 364 -5.85 -9.93 11.43
N GLY A 365 -6.37 -9.69 12.62
CA GLY A 365 -5.55 -9.58 13.83
C GLY A 365 -6.38 -9.51 15.10
N PRO A 366 -5.78 -9.86 16.25
CA PRO A 366 -6.50 -9.90 17.54
C PRO A 366 -6.88 -8.49 18.03
N ASN A 367 -6.10 -7.49 17.67
CA ASN A 367 -6.32 -6.11 18.08
C ASN A 367 -5.95 -5.13 16.97
N GLN A 368 -6.44 -3.90 17.10
CA GLN A 368 -6.25 -2.84 16.11
C GLN A 368 -4.77 -2.47 15.89
N HIS A 369 -3.93 -2.60 16.92
CA HIS A 369 -2.50 -2.26 16.81
C HIS A 369 -1.77 -3.25 15.89
N THR A 370 -2.00 -4.55 16.07
CA THR A 370 -1.45 -5.60 15.19
C THR A 370 -1.94 -5.43 13.74
N ILE A 371 -3.23 -5.16 13.56
CA ILE A 371 -3.82 -4.94 12.23
C ILE A 371 -3.17 -3.75 11.53
N THR A 372 -2.95 -2.65 12.25
CA THR A 372 -2.31 -1.46 11.71
C THR A 372 -0.87 -1.73 11.32
N GLN A 373 -0.10 -2.41 12.19
CA GLN A 373 1.28 -2.80 11.90
C GLN A 373 1.39 -3.69 10.66
N ILE A 374 0.50 -4.68 10.50
CA ILE A 374 0.46 -5.53 9.31
C ILE A 374 0.09 -4.71 8.08
N SER A 375 -0.88 -3.79 8.21
CA SER A 375 -1.31 -2.92 7.11
C SER A 375 -0.18 -2.05 6.58
N ASP A 376 0.64 -1.49 7.47
CA ASP A 376 1.77 -0.65 7.09
C ASP A 376 2.86 -1.50 6.42
N ALA A 377 3.18 -2.68 6.98
CA ALA A 377 4.13 -3.60 6.37
C ALA A 377 3.69 -4.10 4.98
N VAL A 378 2.40 -4.37 4.79
CA VAL A 378 1.83 -4.78 3.49
C VAL A 378 1.96 -3.64 2.46
N ARG A 379 1.71 -2.38 2.84
CA ARG A 379 1.88 -1.23 1.93
C ARG A 379 3.32 -1.11 1.45
N ASP A 380 4.28 -1.28 2.35
CA ASP A 380 5.69 -1.20 2.02
C ASP A 380 6.12 -2.34 1.11
N GLY A 381 5.64 -3.56 1.38
CA GLY A 381 5.87 -4.72 0.52
C GLY A 381 5.30 -4.51 -0.89
N LEU A 382 4.06 -4.00 -1.00
CA LEU A 382 3.43 -3.68 -2.28
C LEU A 382 4.22 -2.61 -3.05
N ARG A 383 4.70 -1.57 -2.37
CA ARG A 383 5.49 -0.51 -2.99
C ARG A 383 6.85 -1.03 -3.46
N SER A 384 7.50 -1.88 -2.69
CA SER A 384 8.79 -2.47 -3.06
C SER A 384 8.67 -3.35 -4.30
N VAL A 385 7.63 -4.18 -4.39
CA VAL A 385 7.35 -5.00 -5.58
C VAL A 385 7.00 -4.13 -6.78
N TYR A 386 6.18 -3.08 -6.59
CA TYR A 386 5.86 -2.10 -7.63
C TYR A 386 7.12 -1.46 -8.21
N ASN A 387 8.02 -0.97 -7.34
CA ASN A 387 9.25 -0.33 -7.78
C ASN A 387 10.12 -1.30 -8.58
N MET A 388 10.20 -2.57 -8.17
CA MET A 388 10.95 -3.58 -8.93
C MET A 388 10.37 -3.79 -10.34
N ILE A 389 9.06 -3.83 -10.49
CA ILE A 389 8.40 -3.99 -11.80
C ILE A 389 8.66 -2.78 -12.70
N VAL A 390 8.66 -1.56 -12.12
CA VAL A 390 8.84 -0.32 -12.87
C VAL A 390 10.30 -0.10 -13.25
N ASP A 391 11.22 -0.28 -12.30
CA ASP A 391 12.64 0.05 -12.45
C ASP A 391 13.46 -1.09 -13.06
N LYS A 392 12.97 -2.34 -12.99
CA LYS A 392 13.61 -3.57 -13.49
C LYS A 392 15.06 -3.73 -13.02
N SER A 393 15.35 -3.24 -11.85
CA SER A 393 16.70 -3.23 -11.30
C SER A 393 16.71 -3.34 -9.78
N VAL A 394 17.74 -3.98 -9.26
CA VAL A 394 17.99 -4.13 -7.83
C VAL A 394 19.41 -3.67 -7.49
N VAL A 395 19.59 -3.29 -6.24
CA VAL A 395 20.89 -2.92 -5.69
C VAL A 395 21.15 -3.84 -4.49
N PRO A 396 22.38 -4.35 -4.31
CA PRO A 396 22.74 -5.14 -3.14
C PRO A 396 22.45 -4.39 -1.84
N GLY A 397 21.84 -5.07 -0.88
CA GLY A 397 21.44 -4.53 0.41
C GLY A 397 22.56 -4.43 1.43
N ALA A 398 22.21 -4.42 2.73
CA ALA A 398 23.13 -4.39 3.88
C ALA A 398 24.13 -3.21 3.91
N GLY A 399 23.83 -2.11 3.23
CA GLY A 399 24.75 -0.96 3.14
C GLY A 399 25.86 -1.10 2.10
N ALA A 400 25.82 -2.12 1.21
CA ALA A 400 26.85 -2.35 0.20
C ALA A 400 27.01 -1.15 -0.75
N PHE A 401 25.89 -0.56 -1.21
CA PHE A 401 25.92 0.65 -2.02
C PHE A 401 26.61 1.82 -1.30
N GLN A 402 26.27 2.04 -0.02
CA GLN A 402 26.82 3.13 0.78
C GLN A 402 28.32 2.99 0.98
N VAL A 403 28.81 1.76 1.23
CA VAL A 403 30.23 1.46 1.37
C VAL A 403 30.99 1.71 0.05
N ALA A 404 30.45 1.23 -1.07
CA ALA A 404 31.06 1.43 -2.38
C ALA A 404 31.08 2.89 -2.79
N CYS A 405 30.01 3.61 -2.56
CA CYS A 405 29.92 5.03 -2.82
C CYS A 405 30.94 5.83 -1.97
N ALA A 406 31.04 5.50 -0.68
CA ALA A 406 32.03 6.10 0.20
C ALA A 406 33.48 5.79 -0.25
N ALA A 407 33.76 4.58 -0.69
CA ALA A 407 35.08 4.18 -1.22
C ALA A 407 35.39 4.94 -2.52
N HIS A 408 34.42 5.10 -3.42
CA HIS A 408 34.59 5.88 -4.64
C HIS A 408 34.88 7.36 -4.35
N LEU A 409 34.09 8.00 -3.48
CA LEU A 409 34.27 9.39 -3.11
C LEU A 409 35.63 9.65 -2.42
N ASN A 410 36.18 8.67 -1.70
CA ASN A 410 37.49 8.72 -1.06
C ASN A 410 38.63 8.30 -1.97
N SER A 411 38.37 7.86 -3.20
CA SER A 411 39.43 7.43 -4.13
C SER A 411 40.30 8.59 -4.57
N ASP A 412 41.61 8.31 -4.77
CA ASP A 412 42.57 9.29 -5.26
C ASP A 412 42.19 9.85 -6.63
N ALA A 413 41.54 9.03 -7.47
CA ALA A 413 41.08 9.42 -8.79
C ALA A 413 40.01 10.53 -8.69
N PHE A 414 39.01 10.34 -7.85
CA PHE A 414 37.92 11.33 -7.66
C PHE A 414 38.40 12.55 -6.86
N SER A 415 39.20 12.33 -5.82
CA SER A 415 39.77 13.40 -4.98
C SER A 415 40.59 14.43 -5.77
N LYS A 416 41.23 14.03 -6.88
CA LYS A 416 41.97 14.93 -7.78
C LYS A 416 41.05 15.80 -8.63
N THR A 417 39.83 15.38 -8.87
CA THR A 417 38.84 16.15 -9.67
C THR A 417 38.19 17.29 -8.88
N VAL A 418 38.12 17.15 -7.56
CA VAL A 418 37.51 18.15 -6.67
C VAL A 418 38.58 19.20 -6.29
N LYS A 419 38.32 20.46 -6.67
CA LYS A 419 39.25 21.57 -6.40
C LYS A 419 38.97 22.25 -5.05
N GLY A 420 40.03 22.67 -4.37
CA GLY A 420 39.95 23.55 -3.21
C GLY A 420 39.42 22.88 -1.94
N LYS A 421 38.81 23.69 -1.06
CA LYS A 421 38.32 23.29 0.27
C LYS A 421 37.05 22.42 0.23
N ALA A 422 36.35 22.34 -0.90
CA ALA A 422 35.16 21.49 -1.06
C ALA A 422 35.43 20.00 -0.84
N LYS A 423 36.70 19.57 -0.94
CA LYS A 423 37.15 18.20 -0.60
C LYS A 423 36.72 17.77 0.78
N TRP A 424 36.79 18.66 1.75
CA TRP A 424 36.39 18.35 3.14
C TRP A 424 34.88 18.07 3.25
N GLY A 425 34.04 18.78 2.45
CA GLY A 425 32.61 18.48 2.36
C GLY A 425 32.35 17.12 1.72
N VAL A 426 33.09 16.76 0.65
CA VAL A 426 33.00 15.44 0.04
C VAL A 426 33.39 14.34 1.02
N GLN A 427 34.46 14.54 1.78
CA GLN A 427 34.91 13.61 2.82
C GLN A 427 33.83 13.41 3.91
N ALA A 428 33.27 14.53 4.39
CA ALA A 428 32.17 14.49 5.37
C ALA A 428 30.96 13.70 4.85
N PHE A 429 30.62 13.84 3.57
CA PHE A 429 29.54 13.08 2.95
C PHE A 429 29.87 11.59 2.88
N ALA A 430 31.07 11.23 2.46
CA ALA A 430 31.52 9.83 2.39
C ALA A 430 31.50 9.15 3.78
N ASP A 431 31.96 9.86 4.81
CA ASP A 431 31.95 9.35 6.18
C ASP A 431 30.52 9.19 6.72
N ALA A 432 29.60 10.09 6.33
CA ALA A 432 28.18 10.00 6.70
C ALA A 432 27.47 8.81 6.06
N LEU A 433 27.79 8.43 4.82
CA LEU A 433 27.20 7.25 4.17
C LEU A 433 27.44 5.96 4.98
N LEU A 434 28.56 5.88 5.66
CA LEU A 434 28.93 4.70 6.45
C LEU A 434 28.10 4.51 7.72
N ILE A 435 27.19 5.43 8.07
CA ILE A 435 26.33 5.28 9.27
C ILE A 435 25.41 4.06 9.15
N ILE A 436 24.92 3.76 7.97
CA ILE A 436 23.97 2.64 7.75
C ILE A 436 24.64 1.30 8.06
N PRO A 437 25.76 0.90 7.42
CA PRO A 437 26.43 -0.35 7.77
C PRO A 437 26.97 -0.36 9.21
N LYS A 438 27.42 0.78 9.75
CA LYS A 438 27.82 0.88 11.15
C LYS A 438 26.68 0.58 12.13
N THR A 439 25.51 1.15 11.89
CA THR A 439 24.32 0.92 12.72
C THR A 439 23.85 -0.53 12.63
N LEU A 440 23.89 -1.13 11.42
CA LEU A 440 23.54 -2.55 11.24
C LEU A 440 24.49 -3.45 12.02
N ALA A 441 25.81 -3.21 11.96
CA ALA A 441 26.81 -3.96 12.71
C ALA A 441 26.62 -3.82 14.22
N ALA A 442 26.41 -2.60 14.71
CA ALA A 442 26.13 -2.35 16.12
C ALA A 442 24.88 -3.08 16.61
N ASN A 443 23.78 -3.05 15.82
CA ASN A 443 22.56 -3.75 16.14
C ASN A 443 22.71 -5.28 16.13
N ALA A 444 23.61 -5.81 15.31
CA ALA A 444 23.96 -7.22 15.29
C ALA A 444 24.92 -7.64 16.42
N GLY A 445 25.35 -6.71 17.27
CA GLY A 445 26.26 -6.96 18.37
C GLY A 445 27.73 -7.11 17.95
N HIS A 446 28.08 -6.69 16.72
CA HIS A 446 29.45 -6.70 16.24
C HIS A 446 30.15 -5.39 16.53
N ASP A 447 31.50 -5.45 16.73
CA ASP A 447 32.30 -4.25 16.81
C ASP A 447 32.24 -3.49 15.48
N VAL A 448 31.89 -2.21 15.54
CA VAL A 448 31.74 -1.35 14.36
C VAL A 448 33.06 -1.15 13.59
N GLN A 449 34.16 -1.14 14.30
CA GLN A 449 35.49 -0.96 13.68
C GLN A 449 35.96 -2.24 12.97
N ASP A 450 35.68 -3.40 13.54
CA ASP A 450 35.96 -4.68 12.90
C ASP A 450 35.03 -4.93 11.71
N ALA A 451 33.77 -4.61 11.82
CA ALA A 451 32.81 -4.67 10.70
C ALA A 451 33.30 -3.83 9.51
N ARG A 452 33.86 -2.63 9.74
CA ARG A 452 34.46 -1.78 8.70
C ARG A 452 35.57 -2.50 7.93
N LYS A 453 36.39 -3.31 8.60
CA LYS A 453 37.49 -4.11 7.95
C LYS A 453 36.89 -5.21 7.05
N TYR A 454 35.80 -5.83 7.44
CA TYR A 454 35.13 -6.87 6.65
C TYR A 454 34.31 -6.30 5.46
N PHE A 455 33.76 -5.11 5.56
CA PHE A 455 33.09 -4.46 4.43
C PHE A 455 34.08 -3.93 3.37
N CYS A 456 35.31 -3.61 3.72
CA CYS A 456 36.31 -3.15 2.79
C CYS A 456 36.84 -4.24 1.82
N PRO A 457 37.11 -5.51 2.24
CA PRO A 457 37.58 -6.57 1.35
C PRO A 457 36.47 -7.22 0.47
N PHE A 458 35.23 -7.13 0.84
CA PHE A 458 34.12 -7.64 0.01
C PHE A 458 34.00 -6.97 -1.36
N HIS A 459 34.70 -5.86 -1.56
CA HIS A 459 34.85 -5.22 -2.84
C HIS A 459 35.77 -5.98 -3.83
N LEU A 460 36.51 -7.02 -3.39
CA LEU A 460 37.48 -7.74 -4.22
C LEU A 460 37.07 -9.19 -4.56
N CYS A 461 36.08 -9.74 -3.93
CA CYS A 461 35.58 -11.09 -4.22
C CYS A 461 34.13 -11.04 -4.70
N GLY A 462 33.97 -10.95 -6.02
CA GLY A 462 32.68 -11.25 -6.66
C GLY A 462 32.46 -12.76 -6.64
N SER A 463 31.63 -13.26 -5.77
CA SER A 463 30.82 -14.46 -5.90
C SER A 463 30.09 -14.73 -4.59
N ASP A 464 28.80 -15.01 -4.71
CA ASP A 464 27.96 -15.68 -3.71
C ASP A 464 27.48 -14.88 -2.48
N ILE A 465 26.75 -13.77 -2.70
CA ILE A 465 25.72 -13.35 -1.76
C ILE A 465 24.45 -12.97 -2.56
N LEU A 466 23.61 -13.94 -2.75
CA LEU A 466 22.17 -13.80 -3.03
C LEU A 466 21.40 -14.21 -1.79
#